data_22cdcc701784b31ff52e6c145b40ea18
#
_entry.id   22cdcc701784b31ff52e6c145b40ea18
#
_cell.length_a   1.000
_cell.length_b   1.000
_cell.length_c   1.000
_cell.angle_alpha   90.00
_cell.angle_beta   90.00
_cell.angle_gamma   90.00
#
_symmetry.space_group_name_H-M   'P 1'
#
loop_
_entity.id
_entity.type
_entity.pdbx_description
1 polymer ?
#
loop_
_entity_poly.entity_id
_entity_poly.type
_entity_poly.pdbx_seq_one_letter_code
_entity_poly.pdbx_strand_id
1 'polypeptide(L)'
;MTADLHQEHVKNSANALIKADNLIAGYFPGVPILNGSDLYANEGELVGIIGPNGAGKSTLLKALFGLVKVWSGEVTLRGENITNMRADQLVTRSIGFVPQNNNVFPSLTIEENLEMGCYQDPTRFSENFDRVVTLFPTLKSRRKQKAGSLSGGERQMVAMGRALMMNPSVILLDEPSAGLSPALQDDVFIRVREINKTGVTVIIVEQNASRCLQIVDRGYVLDQGQNAYTGTGKSLVNDPKVIELYLGTLAKS
;
A
#
# COMPACT_ATOMS: atom_id res chain seq x y z
N MET A 1 -17.29 21.19 -1.53
CA MET A 1 -16.73 20.10 -0.70
C MET A 1 -15.37 19.62 -1.20
N THR A 2 -15.17 19.38 -2.50
CA THR A 2 -13.86 18.96 -3.08
C THR A 2 -12.76 20.03 -3.00
N ALA A 3 -13.09 21.31 -3.23
CA ALA A 3 -12.11 22.42 -3.15
C ALA A 3 -11.54 22.63 -1.74
N ASP A 4 -12.37 22.50 -0.70
CA ASP A 4 -11.94 22.64 0.69
C ASP A 4 -11.00 21.48 1.10
N LEU A 5 -11.30 20.25 0.68
CA LEU A 5 -10.45 19.08 0.94
C LEU A 5 -9.08 19.22 0.26
N HIS A 6 -9.06 19.74 -0.98
CA HIS A 6 -7.79 19.96 -1.68
C HIS A 6 -6.94 21.05 -1.00
N GLN A 7 -7.54 22.18 -0.56
CA GLN A 7 -6.81 23.23 0.17
C GLN A 7 -6.23 22.71 1.50
N GLU A 8 -7.00 21.92 2.24
CA GLU A 8 -6.53 21.29 3.47
C GLU A 8 -5.39 20.29 3.19
N HIS A 9 -5.52 19.52 2.12
CA HIS A 9 -4.47 18.61 1.65
C HIS A 9 -3.16 19.35 1.39
N VAL A 10 -3.18 20.43 0.62
CA VAL A 10 -1.98 21.23 0.27
C VAL A 10 -1.31 21.77 1.53
N LYS A 11 -2.08 22.31 2.49
CA LYS A 11 -1.54 22.86 3.74
C LYS A 11 -0.87 21.80 4.61
N ASN A 12 -1.47 20.62 4.73
CA ASN A 12 -1.01 19.54 5.62
C ASN A 12 0.08 18.65 5.00
N SER A 13 0.30 18.74 3.69
CA SER A 13 1.27 17.90 2.95
C SER A 13 2.63 18.55 2.69
N ALA A 14 2.90 19.73 3.27
CA ALA A 14 4.13 20.50 2.99
C ALA A 14 5.43 19.71 3.29
N ASN A 15 5.41 18.82 4.29
CA ASN A 15 6.56 18.00 4.70
C ASN A 15 6.30 16.50 4.50
N ALA A 16 5.40 16.13 3.59
CA ALA A 16 5.08 14.73 3.34
C ALA A 16 6.29 13.96 2.77
N LEU A 17 6.45 12.70 3.20
CA LEU A 17 7.44 11.79 2.63
C LEU A 17 7.09 11.48 1.18
N ILE A 18 5.83 11.12 0.91
CA ILE A 18 5.29 10.89 -0.43
C ILE A 18 3.97 11.63 -0.59
N LYS A 19 3.76 12.21 -1.76
CA LYS A 19 2.58 13.02 -2.05
C LYS A 19 2.11 12.80 -3.49
N ALA A 20 0.81 12.78 -3.67
CA ALA A 20 0.10 12.87 -4.94
C ALA A 20 -0.78 14.11 -4.91
N ASP A 21 -0.66 14.96 -5.92
CA ASP A 21 -1.43 16.19 -6.08
C ASP A 21 -2.27 16.13 -7.34
N ASN A 22 -3.59 16.21 -7.20
CA ASN A 22 -4.58 16.36 -8.26
C ASN A 22 -4.36 15.41 -9.44
N LEU A 23 -4.15 14.10 -9.16
CA LEU A 23 -3.80 13.13 -10.18
C LEU A 23 -4.96 12.81 -11.12
N ILE A 24 -4.70 12.99 -12.41
CA ILE A 24 -5.52 12.44 -13.50
C ILE A 24 -4.70 11.33 -14.15
N ALA A 25 -5.18 10.08 -14.05
CA ALA A 25 -4.43 8.91 -14.48
C ALA A 25 -5.36 7.77 -14.95
N GLY A 26 -4.82 6.87 -15.77
CA GLY A 26 -5.55 5.71 -16.25
C GLY A 26 -4.71 4.82 -17.15
N TYR A 27 -5.29 3.70 -17.59
CA TYR A 27 -4.60 2.69 -18.40
C TYR A 27 -4.64 3.01 -19.90
N PHE A 28 -5.70 3.70 -20.37
CA PHE A 28 -5.92 4.00 -21.78
C PHE A 28 -6.06 5.51 -21.97
N PRO A 29 -5.39 6.11 -22.98
CA PRO A 29 -5.52 7.52 -23.27
C PRO A 29 -6.99 7.96 -23.42
N GLY A 30 -7.36 9.07 -22.77
CA GLY A 30 -8.73 9.60 -22.80
C GLY A 30 -9.75 8.91 -21.89
N VAL A 31 -9.34 7.85 -21.16
CA VAL A 31 -10.21 7.14 -20.21
C VAL A 31 -9.62 7.24 -18.80
N PRO A 32 -9.80 8.36 -18.09
CA PRO A 32 -9.29 8.52 -16.75
C PRO A 32 -10.03 7.61 -15.76
N ILE A 33 -9.27 7.01 -14.85
CA ILE A 33 -9.76 6.30 -13.67
C ILE A 33 -9.61 7.17 -12.43
N LEU A 34 -8.50 7.93 -12.36
CA LEU A 34 -8.33 8.99 -11.37
C LEU A 34 -8.70 10.33 -11.99
N ASN A 35 -9.51 11.11 -11.29
CA ASN A 35 -10.12 12.35 -11.73
C ASN A 35 -9.81 13.51 -10.77
N GLY A 36 -8.54 13.71 -10.42
CA GLY A 36 -8.12 14.71 -9.44
C GLY A 36 -7.97 14.12 -8.03
N SER A 37 -7.37 12.94 -7.93
CA SER A 37 -7.12 12.30 -6.62
C SER A 37 -5.90 12.91 -5.95
N ASP A 38 -6.03 13.14 -4.64
CA ASP A 38 -4.99 13.62 -3.75
C ASP A 38 -4.63 12.55 -2.71
N LEU A 39 -3.34 12.50 -2.34
CA LEU A 39 -2.87 11.68 -1.23
C LEU A 39 -1.56 12.25 -0.68
N TYR A 40 -1.34 12.18 0.62
CA TYR A 40 -0.01 12.31 1.20
C TYR A 40 0.18 11.35 2.37
N ALA A 41 1.42 10.98 2.62
CA ALA A 41 1.83 10.25 3.80
C ALA A 41 3.11 10.86 4.37
N ASN A 42 3.13 11.07 5.68
CA ASN A 42 4.31 11.53 6.41
C ASN A 42 5.25 10.35 6.72
N GLU A 43 6.46 10.65 7.14
CA GLU A 43 7.42 9.62 7.58
C GLU A 43 6.86 8.80 8.74
N GLY A 44 6.88 7.45 8.62
CA GLY A 44 6.35 6.53 9.63
C GLY A 44 4.82 6.48 9.75
N GLU A 45 4.06 7.19 8.89
CA GLU A 45 2.61 7.17 8.92
C GLU A 45 2.04 5.89 8.26
N LEU A 46 0.97 5.35 8.81
CA LEU A 46 0.17 4.28 8.21
C LEU A 46 -1.09 4.87 7.58
N VAL A 47 -1.15 4.88 6.26
CA VAL A 47 -2.23 5.49 5.46
C VAL A 47 -3.06 4.41 4.77
N GLY A 48 -4.39 4.50 4.89
CA GLY A 48 -5.34 3.60 4.25
C GLY A 48 -6.10 4.27 3.10
N ILE A 49 -6.28 3.54 2.01
CA ILE A 49 -7.13 3.91 0.88
C ILE A 49 -8.27 2.92 0.81
N ILE A 50 -9.48 3.38 1.01
CA ILE A 50 -10.70 2.57 0.97
C ILE A 50 -11.69 3.14 -0.06
N GLY A 51 -12.75 2.40 -0.35
CA GLY A 51 -13.81 2.80 -1.29
C GLY A 51 -14.37 1.59 -2.03
N PRO A 52 -15.43 1.77 -2.83
CA PRO A 52 -16.06 0.69 -3.57
C PRO A 52 -15.13 0.10 -4.64
N ASN A 53 -15.54 -1.06 -5.19
CA ASN A 53 -14.86 -1.63 -6.34
C ASN A 53 -14.97 -0.67 -7.54
N GLY A 54 -13.86 -0.47 -8.25
CA GLY A 54 -13.80 0.48 -9.36
C GLY A 54 -13.57 1.96 -8.95
N ALA A 55 -13.47 2.28 -7.65
CA ALA A 55 -13.25 3.66 -7.19
C ALA A 55 -11.87 4.25 -7.56
N GLY A 56 -10.93 3.44 -8.07
CA GLY A 56 -9.59 3.91 -8.44
C GLY A 56 -8.50 3.63 -7.41
N LYS A 57 -8.79 2.93 -6.31
CA LYS A 57 -7.84 2.64 -5.21
C LYS A 57 -6.50 2.06 -5.69
N SER A 58 -6.53 0.89 -6.33
CA SER A 58 -5.31 0.25 -6.87
C SER A 58 -4.66 1.07 -7.98
N THR A 59 -5.46 1.86 -8.72
CA THR A 59 -4.94 2.78 -9.75
C THR A 59 -4.12 3.89 -9.11
N LEU A 60 -4.58 4.47 -8.00
CA LEU A 60 -3.84 5.48 -7.24
C LEU A 60 -2.52 4.89 -6.71
N LEU A 61 -2.57 3.71 -6.08
CA LEU A 61 -1.38 3.05 -5.58
C LEU A 61 -0.37 2.74 -6.71
N LYS A 62 -0.86 2.26 -7.86
CA LYS A 62 -0.03 1.98 -9.04
C LYS A 62 0.51 3.24 -9.70
N ALA A 63 -0.22 4.36 -9.67
CA ALA A 63 0.27 5.66 -10.16
C ALA A 63 1.44 6.17 -9.29
N LEU A 64 1.35 6.03 -7.95
CA LEU A 64 2.46 6.32 -7.03
C LEU A 64 3.71 5.50 -7.35
N PHE A 65 3.55 4.27 -7.82
CA PHE A 65 4.65 3.35 -8.16
C PHE A 65 5.04 3.35 -9.65
N GLY A 66 4.55 4.31 -10.44
CA GLY A 66 4.91 4.43 -11.86
C GLY A 66 4.42 3.30 -12.77
N LEU A 67 3.42 2.51 -12.34
CA LEU A 67 2.81 1.43 -13.12
C LEU A 67 1.58 1.87 -13.92
N VAL A 68 1.07 3.07 -13.66
CA VAL A 68 -0.04 3.70 -14.38
C VAL A 68 0.40 5.10 -14.80
N LYS A 69 0.09 5.46 -16.05
CA LYS A 69 0.43 6.76 -16.63
C LYS A 69 -0.37 7.88 -15.96
N VAL A 70 0.31 8.82 -15.35
CA VAL A 70 -0.23 10.10 -14.89
C VAL A 70 -0.22 11.08 -16.07
N TRP A 71 -1.38 11.65 -16.38
CA TRP A 71 -1.54 12.62 -17.47
C TRP A 71 -1.53 14.05 -16.97
N SER A 72 -1.99 14.28 -15.73
CA SER A 72 -1.98 15.57 -15.05
C SER A 72 -1.82 15.38 -13.56
N GLY A 73 -1.33 16.39 -12.87
CA GLY A 73 -0.97 16.31 -11.46
C GLY A 73 0.47 15.86 -11.27
N GLU A 74 0.87 15.69 -10.02
CA GLU A 74 2.25 15.43 -9.65
C GLU A 74 2.34 14.38 -8.54
N VAL A 75 3.38 13.54 -8.61
CA VAL A 75 3.79 12.66 -7.50
C VAL A 75 5.18 13.09 -7.04
N THR A 76 5.33 13.34 -5.74
CA THR A 76 6.61 13.70 -5.15
C THR A 76 7.03 12.75 -4.04
N LEU A 77 8.34 12.51 -3.89
CA LEU A 77 8.98 11.77 -2.79
C LEU A 77 10.02 12.69 -2.16
N ARG A 78 9.88 13.02 -0.86
CA ARG A 78 10.74 13.99 -0.17
C ARG A 78 10.89 15.33 -0.91
N GLY A 79 9.80 15.78 -1.55
CA GLY A 79 9.78 16.99 -2.36
C GLY A 79 10.38 16.87 -3.76
N GLU A 80 10.97 15.74 -4.12
CA GLU A 80 11.47 15.47 -5.47
C GLU A 80 10.34 14.91 -6.35
N ASN A 81 10.17 15.46 -7.56
CA ASN A 81 9.17 14.97 -8.53
C ASN A 81 9.57 13.59 -9.07
N ILE A 82 8.71 12.61 -8.85
CA ILE A 82 8.86 11.23 -9.32
C ILE A 82 7.74 10.82 -10.29
N THR A 83 6.95 11.76 -10.79
CA THR A 83 5.81 11.52 -11.68
C THR A 83 6.22 10.72 -12.92
N ASN A 84 5.53 9.62 -13.18
CA ASN A 84 5.83 8.71 -14.29
C ASN A 84 7.27 8.15 -14.30
N MET A 85 7.99 8.20 -13.18
CA MET A 85 9.26 7.51 -13.04
C MET A 85 9.05 6.00 -13.12
N ARG A 86 9.99 5.27 -13.73
CA ARG A 86 9.88 3.81 -13.86
C ARG A 86 9.96 3.11 -12.50
N ALA A 87 9.23 2.01 -12.34
CA ALA A 87 9.18 1.24 -11.10
C ALA A 87 10.57 0.79 -10.60
N ASP A 88 11.47 0.38 -11.49
CA ASP A 88 12.84 -0.01 -11.13
C ASP A 88 13.64 1.17 -10.52
N GLN A 89 13.44 2.39 -11.00
CA GLN A 89 14.04 3.59 -10.43
C GLN A 89 13.39 3.99 -9.09
N LEU A 90 12.09 3.74 -8.92
CA LEU A 90 11.39 4.01 -7.65
C LEU A 90 11.85 3.05 -6.54
N VAL A 91 12.14 1.80 -6.89
CA VAL A 91 12.73 0.83 -5.95
C VAL A 91 14.10 1.34 -5.46
N THR A 92 14.96 1.89 -6.32
CA THR A 92 16.25 2.50 -5.89
C THR A 92 16.08 3.72 -5.00
N ARG A 93 14.90 4.36 -5.02
CA ARG A 93 14.52 5.48 -4.15
C ARG A 93 13.79 5.04 -2.88
N SER A 94 13.91 3.75 -2.53
CA SER A 94 13.35 3.17 -1.31
C SER A 94 11.82 3.12 -1.26
N ILE A 95 11.15 2.90 -2.40
CA ILE A 95 9.72 2.59 -2.46
C ILE A 95 9.54 1.11 -2.75
N GLY A 96 8.90 0.37 -1.83
CA GLY A 96 8.50 -1.02 -2.01
C GLY A 96 7.06 -1.14 -2.52
N PHE A 97 6.74 -2.18 -3.29
CA PHE A 97 5.38 -2.45 -3.76
C PHE A 97 5.04 -3.94 -3.64
N VAL A 98 3.88 -4.23 -3.07
CA VAL A 98 3.31 -5.59 -2.97
C VAL A 98 2.00 -5.62 -3.73
N PRO A 99 1.95 -6.29 -4.90
CA PRO A 99 0.72 -6.42 -5.67
C PRO A 99 -0.26 -7.40 -5.03
N GLN A 100 -1.55 -7.23 -5.32
CA GLN A 100 -2.62 -8.11 -4.87
C GLN A 100 -2.42 -9.57 -5.33
N ASN A 101 -2.07 -9.75 -6.60
CA ASN A 101 -1.93 -11.07 -7.23
C ASN A 101 -0.50 -11.30 -7.72
N ASN A 102 -0.14 -12.58 -7.93
CA ASN A 102 1.17 -12.99 -8.43
C ASN A 102 2.33 -12.40 -7.60
N ASN A 103 2.10 -12.31 -6.30
CA ASN A 103 2.99 -11.62 -5.37
C ASN A 103 4.19 -12.45 -4.88
N VAL A 104 4.31 -13.72 -5.29
CA VAL A 104 5.46 -14.59 -5.04
C VAL A 104 5.86 -15.38 -6.29
N PHE A 105 7.09 -15.87 -6.34
CA PHE A 105 7.56 -16.83 -7.33
C PHE A 105 7.33 -18.25 -6.79
N PRO A 106 6.29 -18.98 -7.24
CA PRO A 106 5.85 -20.23 -6.62
C PRO A 106 6.86 -21.38 -6.76
N SER A 107 7.69 -21.37 -7.79
CA SER A 107 8.74 -22.37 -8.05
C SER A 107 9.98 -22.17 -7.17
N LEU A 108 10.19 -20.96 -6.65
CA LEU A 108 11.30 -20.62 -5.78
C LEU A 108 10.97 -20.92 -4.31
N THR A 109 12.00 -21.16 -3.51
CA THR A 109 11.90 -21.26 -2.05
C THR A 109 11.57 -19.89 -1.43
N ILE A 110 11.22 -19.89 -0.14
CA ILE A 110 11.05 -18.64 0.63
C ILE A 110 12.34 -17.81 0.56
N GLU A 111 13.49 -18.43 0.81
CA GLU A 111 14.80 -17.77 0.77
C GLU A 111 15.08 -17.13 -0.58
N GLU A 112 14.93 -17.88 -1.67
CA GLU A 112 15.13 -17.37 -3.03
C GLU A 112 14.14 -16.25 -3.39
N ASN A 113 12.88 -16.32 -2.91
CA ASN A 113 11.95 -15.21 -3.05
C ASN A 113 12.44 -13.94 -2.34
N LEU A 114 13.02 -14.08 -1.14
CA LEU A 114 13.58 -12.95 -0.39
C LEU A 114 14.87 -12.42 -1.06
N GLU A 115 15.74 -13.30 -1.59
CA GLU A 115 16.93 -12.90 -2.35
C GLU A 115 16.58 -12.03 -3.55
N MET A 116 15.49 -12.33 -4.26
CA MET A 116 14.98 -11.47 -5.35
C MET A 116 14.67 -10.04 -4.89
N GLY A 117 14.36 -9.85 -3.60
CA GLY A 117 14.18 -8.53 -3.01
C GLY A 117 15.49 -7.77 -2.78
N CYS A 118 16.65 -8.45 -2.77
CA CYS A 118 17.98 -7.84 -2.57
C CYS A 118 18.80 -7.70 -3.86
N TYR A 119 18.15 -7.79 -5.05
CA TYR A 119 18.86 -7.86 -6.33
C TYR A 119 19.77 -6.65 -6.61
N GLN A 120 19.49 -5.49 -6.03
CA GLN A 120 20.31 -4.28 -6.21
C GLN A 120 21.57 -4.30 -5.35
N ASP A 121 21.52 -4.91 -4.16
CA ASP A 121 22.66 -5.06 -3.27
C ASP A 121 22.60 -6.43 -2.56
N PRO A 122 23.04 -7.50 -3.25
CA PRO A 122 23.04 -8.85 -2.69
C PRO A 122 23.93 -9.00 -1.43
N THR A 123 24.90 -8.10 -1.21
CA THR A 123 25.80 -8.16 -0.06
C THR A 123 25.06 -7.93 1.26
N ARG A 124 23.93 -7.21 1.22
CA ARG A 124 23.09 -6.92 2.39
C ARG A 124 22.05 -8.00 2.68
N PHE A 125 22.06 -9.12 1.95
CA PHE A 125 21.05 -10.17 2.14
C PHE A 125 20.97 -10.65 3.58
N SER A 126 22.08 -11.01 4.22
CA SER A 126 22.07 -11.56 5.58
C SER A 126 21.46 -10.58 6.60
N GLU A 127 21.88 -9.32 6.57
CA GLU A 127 21.35 -8.25 7.45
C GLU A 127 19.85 -8.06 7.26
N ASN A 128 19.41 -7.92 5.99
CA ASN A 128 18.03 -7.67 5.66
C ASN A 128 17.15 -8.90 5.93
N PHE A 129 17.67 -10.11 5.69
CA PHE A 129 16.99 -11.36 6.02
C PHE A 129 16.71 -11.46 7.53
N ASP A 130 17.70 -11.21 8.40
CA ASP A 130 17.51 -11.26 9.85
C ASP A 130 16.46 -10.27 10.33
N ARG A 131 16.41 -9.07 9.75
CA ARG A 131 15.37 -8.07 10.02
C ARG A 131 13.99 -8.55 9.57
N VAL A 132 13.86 -9.09 8.36
CA VAL A 132 12.59 -9.59 7.82
C VAL A 132 12.07 -10.78 8.63
N VAL A 133 12.92 -11.73 9.02
CA VAL A 133 12.48 -12.89 9.80
C VAL A 133 12.19 -12.57 11.27
N THR A 134 12.60 -11.40 11.75
CA THR A 134 12.14 -10.88 13.04
C THR A 134 10.66 -10.49 12.98
N LEU A 135 10.21 -9.89 11.87
CA LEU A 135 8.81 -9.56 11.62
C LEU A 135 7.98 -10.82 11.24
N PHE A 136 8.59 -11.77 10.55
CA PHE A 136 7.96 -12.98 10.03
C PHE A 136 8.74 -14.25 10.45
N PRO A 137 8.68 -14.67 11.73
CA PRO A 137 9.52 -15.77 12.22
C PRO A 137 9.31 -17.11 11.49
N THR A 138 8.11 -17.35 10.98
CA THR A 138 7.76 -18.56 10.20
C THR A 138 8.59 -18.68 8.92
N LEU A 139 9.02 -17.57 8.31
CA LEU A 139 9.85 -17.58 7.11
C LEU A 139 11.25 -18.16 7.39
N LYS A 140 11.78 -17.93 8.61
CA LYS A 140 13.10 -18.48 9.02
C LYS A 140 13.08 -20.00 9.11
N SER A 141 12.08 -20.56 9.80
CA SER A 141 11.99 -22.01 10.04
C SER A 141 11.68 -22.80 8.77
N ARG A 142 11.07 -22.16 7.77
CA ARG A 142 10.62 -22.79 6.52
C ARG A 142 11.36 -22.28 5.28
N ARG A 143 12.53 -21.63 5.45
CA ARG A 143 13.28 -20.92 4.40
C ARG A 143 13.53 -21.73 3.12
N LYS A 144 13.70 -23.06 3.23
CA LYS A 144 13.92 -23.98 2.10
C LYS A 144 12.64 -24.48 1.41
N GLN A 145 11.46 -24.13 1.96
CA GLN A 145 10.18 -24.56 1.39
C GLN A 145 9.82 -23.71 0.17
N LYS A 146 9.29 -24.35 -0.88
CA LYS A 146 8.80 -23.66 -2.08
C LYS A 146 7.56 -22.82 -1.77
N ALA A 147 7.55 -21.59 -2.27
CA ALA A 147 6.46 -20.63 -2.01
C ALA A 147 5.10 -21.10 -2.58
N GLY A 148 5.11 -21.92 -3.63
CA GLY A 148 3.89 -22.50 -4.20
C GLY A 148 3.12 -23.43 -3.25
N SER A 149 3.80 -24.05 -2.27
CA SER A 149 3.17 -24.95 -1.27
C SER A 149 2.67 -24.24 -0.02
N LEU A 150 2.82 -22.91 0.05
CA LEU A 150 2.38 -22.12 1.20
C LEU A 150 0.87 -21.81 1.14
N SER A 151 0.27 -21.56 2.30
CA SER A 151 -1.07 -20.97 2.40
C SER A 151 -1.12 -19.55 1.85
N GLY A 152 -2.32 -19.00 1.59
CA GLY A 152 -2.49 -17.64 1.11
C GLY A 152 -1.83 -16.60 2.04
N GLY A 153 -2.06 -16.69 3.34
CA GLY A 153 -1.45 -15.80 4.33
C GLY A 153 0.08 -15.90 4.38
N GLU A 154 0.63 -17.11 4.31
CA GLU A 154 2.08 -17.32 4.28
C GLU A 154 2.71 -16.74 3.00
N ARG A 155 2.06 -16.91 1.84
CA ARG A 155 2.51 -16.25 0.60
C ARG A 155 2.51 -14.73 0.74
N GLN A 156 1.51 -14.16 1.42
CA GLN A 156 1.45 -12.74 1.69
C GLN A 156 2.63 -12.25 2.56
N MET A 157 2.99 -13.03 3.58
CA MET A 157 4.19 -12.73 4.40
C MET A 157 5.48 -12.77 3.58
N VAL A 158 5.62 -13.75 2.66
CA VAL A 158 6.77 -13.81 1.75
C VAL A 158 6.81 -12.59 0.82
N ALA A 159 5.67 -12.17 0.28
CA ALA A 159 5.58 -11.01 -0.60
C ALA A 159 5.94 -9.69 0.13
N MET A 160 5.40 -9.48 1.33
CA MET A 160 5.77 -8.33 2.17
C MET A 160 7.23 -8.40 2.60
N GLY A 161 7.71 -9.58 3.01
CA GLY A 161 9.11 -9.82 3.35
C GLY A 161 10.05 -9.46 2.20
N ARG A 162 9.74 -9.90 0.98
CA ARG A 162 10.52 -9.58 -0.22
C ARG A 162 10.60 -8.07 -0.48
N ALA A 163 9.49 -7.35 -0.34
CA ALA A 163 9.50 -5.89 -0.50
C ALA A 163 10.31 -5.20 0.59
N LEU A 164 10.35 -5.75 1.81
CA LEU A 164 11.14 -5.22 2.93
C LEU A 164 12.64 -5.51 2.82
N MET A 165 13.06 -6.47 1.99
CA MET A 165 14.49 -6.77 1.77
C MET A 165 15.28 -5.59 1.20
N MET A 166 14.61 -4.64 0.53
CA MET A 166 15.22 -3.41 0.01
C MET A 166 15.36 -2.31 1.07
N ASN A 167 14.93 -2.54 2.30
CA ASN A 167 14.85 -1.51 3.35
C ASN A 167 14.12 -0.23 2.89
N PRO A 168 12.86 -0.35 2.45
CA PRO A 168 12.13 0.76 1.90
C PRO A 168 11.79 1.81 2.98
N SER A 169 11.75 3.09 2.60
CA SER A 169 11.16 4.15 3.45
C SER A 169 9.62 4.18 3.33
N VAL A 170 9.11 3.73 2.19
CA VAL A 170 7.66 3.60 1.92
C VAL A 170 7.38 2.21 1.34
N ILE A 171 6.36 1.54 1.85
CA ILE A 171 5.81 0.32 1.26
C ILE A 171 4.35 0.53 0.85
N LEU A 172 4.03 0.14 -0.38
CA LEU A 172 2.71 0.23 -0.99
C LEU A 172 2.11 -1.18 -1.05
N LEU A 173 0.95 -1.39 -0.41
CA LEU A 173 0.29 -2.69 -0.28
C LEU A 173 -1.08 -2.65 -0.99
N ASP A 174 -1.24 -3.44 -2.06
CA ASP A 174 -2.47 -3.51 -2.85
C ASP A 174 -3.31 -4.71 -2.39
N GLU A 175 -4.36 -4.46 -1.60
CA GLU A 175 -5.32 -5.42 -1.05
C GLU A 175 -4.66 -6.67 -0.43
N PRO A 176 -3.73 -6.53 0.54
CA PRO A 176 -2.97 -7.66 1.08
C PRO A 176 -3.83 -8.69 1.83
N SER A 177 -5.04 -8.34 2.26
CA SER A 177 -5.96 -9.26 2.94
C SER A 177 -6.95 -9.96 2.01
N ALA A 178 -6.96 -9.63 0.71
CA ALA A 178 -7.95 -10.14 -0.24
C ALA A 178 -7.90 -11.66 -0.39
N GLY A 179 -9.08 -12.29 -0.40
CA GLY A 179 -9.22 -13.75 -0.57
C GLY A 179 -8.75 -14.60 0.60
N LEU A 180 -8.36 -14.01 1.73
CA LEU A 180 -7.96 -14.71 2.94
C LEU A 180 -9.17 -14.95 3.87
N SER A 181 -9.08 -16.02 4.70
CA SER A 181 -10.04 -16.23 5.77
C SER A 181 -9.96 -15.11 6.82
N PRO A 182 -11.04 -14.85 7.59
CA PRO A 182 -11.05 -13.77 8.58
C PRO A 182 -9.87 -13.78 9.55
N ALA A 183 -9.48 -14.95 10.06
CA ALA A 183 -8.34 -15.08 10.97
C ALA A 183 -6.99 -14.72 10.30
N LEU A 184 -6.81 -15.08 9.01
CA LEU A 184 -5.61 -14.73 8.26
C LEU A 184 -5.60 -13.23 7.87
N GLN A 185 -6.78 -12.63 7.66
CA GLN A 185 -6.87 -11.18 7.47
C GLN A 185 -6.40 -10.43 8.70
N ASP A 186 -6.83 -10.86 9.91
CA ASP A 186 -6.38 -10.25 11.16
C ASP A 186 -4.87 -10.33 11.33
N ASP A 187 -4.27 -11.48 11.01
CA ASP A 187 -2.81 -11.63 11.06
C ASP A 187 -2.11 -10.67 10.07
N VAL A 188 -2.61 -10.53 8.84
CA VAL A 188 -2.08 -9.56 7.86
C VAL A 188 -2.12 -8.14 8.43
N PHE A 189 -3.23 -7.68 9.01
CA PHE A 189 -3.34 -6.34 9.59
C PHE A 189 -2.39 -6.14 10.78
N ILE A 190 -2.19 -7.17 11.62
CA ILE A 190 -1.20 -7.15 12.70
C ILE A 190 0.20 -6.95 12.10
N ARG A 191 0.56 -7.73 11.06
CA ARG A 191 1.88 -7.63 10.40
C ARG A 191 2.10 -6.26 9.75
N VAL A 192 1.08 -5.69 9.11
CA VAL A 192 1.14 -4.33 8.55
C VAL A 192 1.48 -3.30 9.64
N ARG A 193 0.85 -3.38 10.81
CA ARG A 193 1.19 -2.52 11.95
C ARG A 193 2.60 -2.76 12.49
N GLU A 194 3.05 -4.01 12.54
CA GLU A 194 4.42 -4.33 12.97
C GLU A 194 5.46 -3.76 12.00
N ILE A 195 5.23 -3.85 10.69
CA ILE A 195 6.08 -3.20 9.68
C ILE A 195 6.12 -1.69 9.93
N ASN A 196 4.96 -1.04 10.10
CA ASN A 196 4.90 0.40 10.32
C ASN A 196 5.64 0.83 11.61
N LYS A 197 5.53 0.05 12.70
CA LYS A 197 6.25 0.30 13.96
C LYS A 197 7.78 0.29 13.81
N THR A 198 8.33 -0.29 12.76
CA THR A 198 9.78 -0.21 12.46
C THR A 198 10.20 1.13 11.86
N GLY A 199 9.26 2.07 11.66
CA GLY A 199 9.49 3.38 11.05
C GLY A 199 9.22 3.42 9.55
N VAL A 200 8.84 2.31 8.92
CA VAL A 200 8.46 2.27 7.51
C VAL A 200 7.09 2.94 7.34
N THR A 201 7.00 3.90 6.43
CA THR A 201 5.71 4.47 5.99
C THR A 201 4.95 3.43 5.19
N VAL A 202 3.68 3.22 5.51
CA VAL A 202 2.85 2.22 4.82
C VAL A 202 1.66 2.91 4.17
N ILE A 203 1.43 2.64 2.88
CA ILE A 203 0.19 2.98 2.19
C ILE A 203 -0.48 1.68 1.80
N ILE A 204 -1.67 1.44 2.34
CA ILE A 204 -2.44 0.22 2.11
C ILE A 204 -3.75 0.52 1.41
N VAL A 205 -4.03 -0.19 0.33
CA VAL A 205 -5.35 -0.26 -0.28
C VAL A 205 -6.08 -1.47 0.29
N GLU A 206 -7.32 -1.31 0.70
CA GLU A 206 -8.12 -2.41 1.24
C GLU A 206 -9.60 -2.33 0.83
N GLN A 207 -10.18 -3.52 0.69
CA GLN A 207 -11.62 -3.68 0.51
C GLN A 207 -12.35 -3.75 1.85
N ASN A 208 -11.72 -4.34 2.89
CA ASN A 208 -12.26 -4.37 4.24
C ASN A 208 -12.03 -3.02 4.94
N ALA A 209 -12.90 -2.07 4.61
CA ALA A 209 -12.79 -0.69 5.06
C ALA A 209 -12.78 -0.56 6.60
N SER A 210 -13.64 -1.32 7.30
CA SER A 210 -13.74 -1.25 8.77
C SER A 210 -12.41 -1.66 9.43
N ARG A 211 -11.83 -2.79 9.02
CA ARG A 211 -10.55 -3.26 9.58
C ARG A 211 -9.39 -2.33 9.21
N CYS A 212 -9.36 -1.86 7.97
CA CYS A 212 -8.34 -0.92 7.52
C CYS A 212 -8.37 0.36 8.36
N LEU A 213 -9.54 1.01 8.51
CA LEU A 213 -9.69 2.25 9.26
C LEU A 213 -9.36 2.13 10.76
N GLN A 214 -9.49 0.93 11.35
CA GLN A 214 -9.12 0.68 12.75
C GLN A 214 -7.61 0.71 13.00
N ILE A 215 -6.80 0.48 11.97
CA ILE A 215 -5.34 0.39 12.12
C ILE A 215 -4.58 1.60 11.58
N VAL A 216 -5.17 2.40 10.68
CA VAL A 216 -4.48 3.50 10.01
C VAL A 216 -4.55 4.79 10.81
N ASP A 217 -3.51 5.62 10.66
CA ASP A 217 -3.47 6.97 11.23
C ASP A 217 -4.36 7.90 10.42
N ARG A 218 -4.30 7.79 9.07
CA ARG A 218 -5.08 8.56 8.09
C ARG A 218 -5.76 7.62 7.11
N GLY A 219 -7.00 7.96 6.74
CA GLY A 219 -7.76 7.28 5.70
C GLY A 219 -8.15 8.22 4.57
N TYR A 220 -8.15 7.69 3.37
CA TYR A 220 -8.72 8.29 2.16
C TYR A 220 -9.85 7.40 1.66
N VAL A 221 -11.03 7.97 1.52
CA VAL A 221 -12.18 7.29 0.93
C VAL A 221 -12.30 7.76 -0.51
N LEU A 222 -12.00 6.87 -1.46
CA LEU A 222 -12.14 7.18 -2.88
C LEU A 222 -13.51 6.78 -3.40
N ASP A 223 -14.05 7.63 -4.26
CA ASP A 223 -15.21 7.34 -5.09
C ASP A 223 -15.03 7.94 -6.49
N GLN A 224 -15.29 7.15 -7.53
CA GLN A 224 -15.18 7.55 -8.93
C GLN A 224 -13.87 8.30 -9.29
N GLY A 225 -12.76 7.85 -8.73
CA GLY A 225 -11.42 8.40 -8.96
C GLY A 225 -11.14 9.73 -8.27
N GLN A 226 -11.92 10.10 -7.25
CA GLN A 226 -11.76 11.31 -6.46
C GLN A 226 -11.79 11.00 -4.95
N ASN A 227 -11.26 11.92 -4.14
CA ASN A 227 -11.37 11.86 -2.69
C ASN A 227 -12.78 12.29 -2.25
N ALA A 228 -13.58 11.34 -1.78
CA ALA A 228 -14.89 11.63 -1.21
C ALA A 228 -14.77 12.11 0.25
N TYR A 229 -13.92 11.43 1.04
CA TYR A 229 -13.64 11.79 2.43
C TYR A 229 -12.15 11.58 2.73
N THR A 230 -11.63 12.40 3.63
CA THR A 230 -10.28 12.27 4.19
C THR A 230 -10.31 12.60 5.68
N GLY A 231 -9.60 11.84 6.49
CA GLY A 231 -9.56 12.06 7.93
C GLY A 231 -8.68 11.05 8.64
N THR A 232 -8.68 11.10 9.99
CA THR A 232 -8.03 10.03 10.76
C THR A 232 -8.82 8.74 10.64
N GLY A 233 -8.14 7.57 10.74
CA GLY A 233 -8.83 6.29 10.72
C GLY A 233 -9.97 6.24 11.74
N LYS A 234 -9.72 6.75 12.95
CA LYS A 234 -10.71 6.83 14.04
C LYS A 234 -11.91 7.72 13.69
N SER A 235 -11.73 8.84 13.01
CA SER A 235 -12.84 9.72 12.62
C SER A 235 -13.68 9.08 11.52
N LEU A 236 -13.04 8.48 10.51
CA LEU A 236 -13.74 7.88 9.37
C LEU A 236 -14.52 6.61 9.73
N VAL A 237 -14.00 5.77 10.62
CA VAL A 237 -14.70 4.53 11.04
C VAL A 237 -15.99 4.83 11.80
N ASN A 238 -16.10 6.02 12.40
CA ASN A 238 -17.27 6.48 13.15
C ASN A 238 -18.13 7.51 12.39
N ASP A 239 -17.75 7.88 11.16
CA ASP A 239 -18.52 8.84 10.37
C ASP A 239 -19.79 8.16 9.80
N PRO A 240 -21.01 8.66 10.13
CA PRO A 240 -22.26 8.07 9.67
C PRO A 240 -22.35 7.96 8.14
N LYS A 241 -21.81 8.92 7.39
CA LYS A 241 -21.84 8.91 5.92
C LYS A 241 -20.90 7.86 5.35
N VAL A 242 -19.71 7.71 5.94
CA VAL A 242 -18.78 6.64 5.55
C VAL A 242 -19.36 5.27 5.90
N ILE A 243 -20.01 5.14 7.07
CA ILE A 243 -20.72 3.92 7.47
C ILE A 243 -21.83 3.58 6.49
N GLU A 244 -22.68 4.52 6.17
CA GLU A 244 -23.83 4.31 5.26
C GLU A 244 -23.37 3.91 3.86
N LEU A 245 -22.38 4.60 3.28
CA LEU A 245 -21.94 4.40 1.91
C LEU A 245 -21.01 3.18 1.74
N TYR A 246 -20.15 2.89 2.71
CA TYR A 246 -19.04 1.95 2.53
C TYR A 246 -18.94 0.86 3.59
N LEU A 247 -19.48 1.07 4.80
CA LEU A 247 -19.47 0.08 5.88
C LEU A 247 -20.83 -0.60 6.08
N GLY A 248 -21.92 0.10 5.79
CA GLY A 248 -23.30 -0.40 5.99
C GLY A 248 -23.73 -1.50 5.03
N THR A 249 -23.11 -1.63 3.87
CA THR A 249 -23.35 -2.73 2.92
C THR A 249 -22.74 -4.05 3.41
N LEU A 250 -21.76 -4.03 4.31
CA LEU A 250 -21.11 -5.22 4.89
C LEU A 250 -21.81 -5.73 6.16
N ALA A 251 -22.67 -4.91 6.78
CA ALA A 251 -23.43 -5.30 7.96
C ALA A 251 -24.72 -6.08 7.65
N LYS A 252 -25.05 -6.28 6.36
CA LYS A 252 -26.25 -6.99 5.88
C LYS A 252 -25.96 -8.29 5.13
N SER A 253 -24.70 -8.73 5.10
CA SER A 253 -24.30 -10.02 4.48
C SER A 253 -23.76 -11.01 5.50
#